data_8b3a5744b5e82d832300b6ec82c1759d
#
_entry.id   8b3a5744b5e82d832300b6ec82c1759d
#
_cell.length_a   1.000
_cell.length_b   1.000
_cell.length_c   1.000
_cell.angle_alpha   90.00
_cell.angle_beta   90.00
_cell.angle_gamma   90.00
#
_symmetry.space_group_name_H-M   'P 1'
#
loop_
_entity.id
_entity.type
_entity.pdbx_description
1 polymer ?
#
loop_
_entity_poly.entity_id
_entity_poly.type
_entity_poly.pdbx_seq_one_letter_code
_entity_poly.pdbx_strand_id
1 'polypeptide(L)'
;MNKPIVDFKIIKTLVLNNKKLFATTSCASFVVALVIAFSIPKEYTSTVVLAPEASESGLSGNLGSLASMVGAKLGNMSNSDAVYPQIYPEICASDDFIIPLWSLKVQSQDGSLSTTLYDYVLKHRKTAWWNKIKQLMLLPFAPKPQAGAPVKQTKKTEAIQLTQEQENATNAIKGMLKCVVDKKTDMITITTKAQDPLIAATVADYVQRALQTYIIKYRTTKARNDLSYTEKLYSEAKVDYDKSRQRYGSYSDANTDIILQSYKLKQTDLE
;
A
#
# COMPACT_ATOMS: atom_id res chain seq x y z
N MET A 1 -32.78 2.50 46.51
CA MET A 1 -31.40 2.19 46.90
C MET A 1 -31.06 0.82 46.33
N ASN A 2 -30.36 0.77 45.17
CA ASN A 2 -29.90 -0.47 44.57
C ASN A 2 -28.75 -1.04 45.40
N LYS A 3 -28.99 -2.17 46.06
CA LYS A 3 -27.93 -2.95 46.71
C LYS A 3 -26.96 -3.45 45.62
N PRO A 4 -25.64 -3.35 45.81
CA PRO A 4 -24.71 -3.90 44.86
C PRO A 4 -24.96 -5.41 44.74
N ILE A 5 -25.10 -5.88 43.47
CA ILE A 5 -25.42 -7.27 43.13
C ILE A 5 -24.31 -8.23 43.61
N VAL A 6 -23.14 -7.71 43.96
CA VAL A 6 -21.97 -8.47 44.43
C VAL A 6 -21.56 -7.93 45.80
N ASP A 7 -21.77 -8.69 46.85
CA ASP A 7 -21.34 -8.34 48.21
C ASP A 7 -19.92 -8.92 48.46
N PHE A 8 -18.91 -8.08 48.58
CA PHE A 8 -17.54 -8.49 48.84
C PHE A 8 -17.36 -9.33 50.09
N LYS A 9 -18.23 -9.17 51.10
CA LYS A 9 -18.20 -9.99 52.32
C LYS A 9 -18.57 -11.45 52.01
N ILE A 10 -19.51 -11.71 51.11
CA ILE A 10 -19.90 -13.05 50.70
C ILE A 10 -18.79 -13.74 49.96
N ILE A 11 -18.12 -13.01 49.02
CA ILE A 11 -16.94 -13.54 48.29
C ILE A 11 -15.82 -13.91 49.24
N LYS A 12 -15.48 -13.04 50.20
CA LYS A 12 -14.42 -13.29 51.18
C LYS A 12 -14.73 -14.53 52.03
N THR A 13 -16.00 -14.70 52.46
CA THR A 13 -16.42 -15.86 53.26
C THR A 13 -16.39 -17.15 52.46
N LEU A 14 -16.80 -17.13 51.19
CA LEU A 14 -16.71 -18.28 50.26
C LEU A 14 -15.27 -18.72 50.02
N VAL A 15 -14.38 -17.77 49.79
CA VAL A 15 -12.94 -18.03 49.61
C VAL A 15 -12.33 -18.64 50.89
N LEU A 16 -12.67 -18.08 52.05
CA LEU A 16 -12.15 -18.56 53.34
C LEU A 16 -12.64 -19.93 53.72
N ASN A 17 -13.91 -20.28 53.40
CA ASN A 17 -14.48 -21.61 53.70
C ASN A 17 -13.96 -22.69 52.74
N ASN A 18 -13.60 -22.33 51.51
CA ASN A 18 -13.09 -23.26 50.47
C ASN A 18 -11.64 -23.05 50.13
N LYS A 19 -10.75 -22.75 51.10
CA LYS A 19 -9.34 -22.40 50.87
C LYS A 19 -8.61 -23.42 50.01
N LYS A 20 -8.82 -24.73 50.22
CA LYS A 20 -8.15 -25.79 49.45
C LYS A 20 -8.56 -25.77 47.99
N LEU A 21 -9.87 -25.60 47.69
CA LEU A 21 -10.40 -25.58 46.34
C LEU A 21 -9.94 -24.31 45.62
N PHE A 22 -9.92 -23.17 46.31
CA PHE A 22 -9.43 -21.92 45.73
C PHE A 22 -7.91 -21.95 45.47
N ALA A 23 -7.15 -22.53 46.40
CA ALA A 23 -5.68 -22.68 46.20
C ALA A 23 -5.34 -23.63 45.04
N THR A 24 -6.07 -24.74 44.90
CA THR A 24 -5.83 -25.67 43.77
C THR A 24 -6.24 -25.08 42.44
N THR A 25 -7.33 -24.37 42.32
CA THR A 25 -7.76 -23.71 41.09
C THR A 25 -6.84 -22.56 40.72
N SER A 26 -6.36 -21.76 41.70
CA SER A 26 -5.38 -20.69 41.47
C SER A 26 -4.04 -21.24 41.03
N CYS A 27 -3.53 -22.30 41.64
CA CYS A 27 -2.32 -22.97 41.26
C CYS A 27 -2.42 -23.56 39.83
N ALA A 28 -3.53 -24.24 39.52
CA ALA A 28 -3.74 -24.75 38.15
C ALA A 28 -3.82 -23.62 37.10
N SER A 29 -4.52 -22.53 37.39
CA SER A 29 -4.57 -21.37 36.53
C SER A 29 -3.20 -20.74 36.31
N PHE A 30 -2.37 -20.64 37.38
CA PHE A 30 -1.01 -20.13 37.28
C PHE A 30 -0.10 -21.00 36.42
N VAL A 31 -0.19 -22.32 36.55
CA VAL A 31 0.56 -23.26 35.69
C VAL A 31 0.16 -23.12 34.24
N VAL A 32 -1.14 -23.04 33.95
CA VAL A 32 -1.64 -22.81 32.58
C VAL A 32 -1.13 -21.48 32.03
N ALA A 33 -1.15 -20.42 32.83
CA ALA A 33 -0.64 -19.11 32.41
C ALA A 33 0.87 -19.14 32.09
N LEU A 34 1.67 -19.87 32.91
CA LEU A 34 3.09 -20.07 32.64
C LEU A 34 3.33 -20.83 31.33
N VAL A 35 2.60 -21.93 31.09
CA VAL A 35 2.71 -22.69 29.85
C VAL A 35 2.40 -21.81 28.64
N ILE A 36 1.36 -20.99 28.73
CA ILE A 36 1.00 -20.05 27.64
C ILE A 36 2.12 -19.01 27.46
N ALA A 37 2.62 -18.40 28.53
CA ALA A 37 3.65 -17.34 28.44
C ALA A 37 4.96 -17.86 27.82
N PHE A 38 5.44 -19.05 28.19
CA PHE A 38 6.64 -19.65 27.62
C PHE A 38 6.46 -20.21 26.20
N SER A 39 5.22 -20.38 25.76
CA SER A 39 4.89 -20.92 24.44
C SER A 39 4.85 -19.85 23.34
N ILE A 40 4.85 -18.56 23.69
CA ILE A 40 4.84 -17.46 22.70
C ILE A 40 6.27 -17.34 22.13
N PRO A 41 6.44 -17.52 20.79
CA PRO A 41 7.75 -17.32 20.19
C PRO A 41 8.16 -15.84 20.29
N LYS A 42 9.45 -15.60 20.50
CA LYS A 42 10.01 -14.23 20.50
C LYS A 42 9.88 -13.63 19.11
N GLU A 43 9.53 -12.37 19.05
CA GLU A 43 9.50 -11.59 17.82
C GLU A 43 10.41 -10.36 17.96
N TYR A 44 11.19 -10.10 16.94
CA TYR A 44 12.05 -8.93 16.80
C TYR A 44 11.41 -7.97 15.81
N THR A 45 11.54 -6.68 16.10
CA THR A 45 10.98 -5.64 15.28
C THR A 45 12.08 -4.75 14.73
N SER A 46 12.12 -4.58 13.42
CA SER A 46 12.97 -3.60 12.74
C SER A 46 12.10 -2.49 12.17
N THR A 47 12.53 -1.25 12.33
CA THR A 47 11.77 -0.07 11.89
C THR A 47 12.65 0.81 11.03
N VAL A 48 12.15 1.19 9.88
CA VAL A 48 12.77 2.14 8.95
C VAL A 48 11.82 3.29 8.73
N VAL A 49 12.35 4.51 8.75
CA VAL A 49 11.57 5.72 8.53
C VAL A 49 12.03 6.39 7.26
N LEU A 50 11.10 6.71 6.37
CA LEU A 50 11.33 7.42 5.13
C LEU A 50 10.70 8.81 5.22
N ALA A 51 11.48 9.83 4.88
CA ALA A 51 10.94 11.16 4.69
C ALA A 51 10.32 11.25 3.28
N PRO A 52 9.11 11.79 3.13
CA PRO A 52 8.57 12.10 1.83
C PRO A 52 9.43 13.18 1.16
N GLU A 53 9.52 13.14 -0.17
CA GLU A 53 10.03 14.29 -0.89
C GLU A 53 9.12 15.48 -0.59
N ALA A 54 9.70 16.58 -0.10
CA ALA A 54 8.96 17.81 0.08
C ALA A 54 8.43 18.22 -1.31
N SER A 55 7.12 18.15 -1.50
CA SER A 55 6.50 18.82 -2.64
C SER A 55 6.80 20.30 -2.45
N GLU A 56 7.54 20.89 -3.39
CA GLU A 56 7.82 22.33 -3.40
C GLU A 56 6.53 23.13 -3.63
N SER A 57 5.62 23.03 -2.67
CA SER A 57 4.40 23.85 -2.63
C SER A 57 4.67 25.31 -2.33
N GLY A 58 5.93 25.67 -1.99
CA GLY A 58 6.32 27.04 -1.68
C GLY A 58 6.59 27.94 -2.91
N LEU A 59 7.00 27.37 -4.03
CA LEU A 59 7.28 28.17 -5.25
C LEU A 59 6.07 28.26 -6.20
N SER A 60 5.11 27.36 -6.04
CA SER A 60 3.91 27.31 -6.87
C SER A 60 2.94 28.46 -6.63
N GLY A 61 2.97 29.10 -5.47
CA GLY A 61 2.06 30.21 -5.12
C GLY A 61 2.22 31.43 -6.01
N ASN A 62 3.43 31.80 -6.37
CA ASN A 62 3.68 32.99 -7.20
C ASN A 62 3.60 32.73 -8.71
N LEU A 63 3.95 31.51 -9.15
CA LEU A 63 3.83 31.14 -10.58
C LEU A 63 2.39 30.79 -10.94
N GLY A 64 1.60 30.22 -10.03
CA GLY A 64 0.18 29.96 -10.21
C GLY A 64 -0.65 31.24 -10.38
N SER A 65 -0.29 32.32 -9.67
CA SER A 65 -0.95 33.61 -9.81
C SER A 65 -0.60 34.30 -11.13
N LEU A 66 0.62 34.13 -11.64
CA LEU A 66 1.02 34.64 -12.95
C LEU A 66 0.37 33.86 -14.11
N ALA A 67 0.23 32.54 -13.98
CA ALA A 67 -0.45 31.71 -14.98
C ALA A 67 -1.96 32.00 -15.05
N SER A 68 -2.60 32.33 -13.92
CA SER A 68 -4.00 32.74 -13.92
C SER A 68 -4.23 34.13 -14.56
N MET A 69 -3.24 35.04 -14.49
CA MET A 69 -3.28 36.33 -15.15
C MET A 69 -3.22 36.25 -16.67
N VAL A 70 -2.62 35.22 -17.21
CA VAL A 70 -2.46 34.99 -18.67
C VAL A 70 -3.64 34.16 -19.25
N GLY A 71 -4.66 33.85 -18.41
CA GLY A 71 -5.84 33.10 -18.87
C GLY A 71 -5.56 31.61 -19.19
N ALA A 72 -4.35 31.15 -18.95
CA ALA A 72 -4.02 29.75 -19.14
C ALA A 72 -4.55 28.94 -17.95
N LYS A 73 -5.55 28.07 -18.19
CA LYS A 73 -6.01 27.05 -17.23
C LYS A 73 -4.95 25.97 -16.98
N LEU A 74 -3.71 26.39 -16.71
CA LEU A 74 -2.60 25.51 -16.32
C LEU A 74 -2.59 25.17 -14.82
N GLY A 75 -3.58 25.70 -14.08
CA GLY A 75 -3.58 25.70 -12.62
C GLY A 75 -3.72 24.34 -11.93
N ASN A 76 -3.95 23.24 -12.64
CA ASN A 76 -4.06 21.91 -12.02
C ASN A 76 -2.98 20.90 -12.45
N MET A 77 -2.04 21.27 -13.31
CA MET A 77 -1.01 20.31 -13.77
C MET A 77 0.20 20.21 -12.83
N SER A 78 0.47 21.20 -12.00
CA SER A 78 1.69 21.22 -11.18
C SER A 78 1.62 20.37 -9.89
N ASN A 79 0.41 20.00 -9.43
CA ASN A 79 0.26 19.23 -8.17
C ASN A 79 -0.06 17.75 -8.38
N SER A 80 -0.17 17.26 -9.62
CA SER A 80 -0.58 15.88 -9.88
C SER A 80 0.59 14.87 -9.86
N ASP A 81 1.83 15.33 -9.71
CA ASP A 81 3.01 14.49 -9.84
C ASP A 81 3.51 13.91 -8.51
N ALA A 82 3.02 14.41 -7.38
CA ALA A 82 3.35 13.88 -6.07
C ALA A 82 2.48 12.63 -5.78
N VAL A 83 3.12 11.50 -5.61
CA VAL A 83 2.44 10.33 -5.01
C VAL A 83 2.14 10.71 -3.57
N TYR A 84 0.85 10.83 -3.25
CA TYR A 84 0.42 11.16 -1.89
C TYR A 84 0.97 10.11 -0.92
N PRO A 85 1.66 10.49 0.16
CA PRO A 85 2.22 9.55 1.12
C PRO A 85 1.20 8.52 1.65
N GLN A 86 -0.07 8.88 1.70
CA GLN A 86 -1.17 8.04 2.17
C GLN A 86 -1.42 6.78 1.33
N ILE A 87 -0.89 6.71 0.09
CA ILE A 87 -1.00 5.52 -0.78
C ILE A 87 0.05 4.45 -0.42
N TYR A 88 1.14 4.82 0.25
CA TYR A 88 2.23 3.88 0.56
C TYR A 88 1.80 2.64 1.36
N PRO A 89 0.93 2.74 2.39
CA PRO A 89 0.42 1.57 3.09
C PRO A 89 -0.33 0.60 2.16
N GLU A 90 -1.10 1.11 1.21
CA GLU A 90 -1.86 0.30 0.25
C GLU A 90 -0.92 -0.39 -0.76
N ILE A 91 0.11 0.31 -1.23
CA ILE A 91 1.16 -0.27 -2.07
C ILE A 91 1.84 -1.42 -1.33
N CYS A 92 2.27 -1.21 -0.08
CA CYS A 92 2.91 -2.23 0.73
C CYS A 92 2.00 -3.45 1.02
N ALA A 93 0.67 -3.27 1.00
CA ALA A 93 -0.30 -4.33 1.19
C ALA A 93 -0.73 -5.02 -0.11
N SER A 94 -0.34 -4.50 -1.28
CA SER A 94 -0.70 -5.06 -2.57
C SER A 94 0.06 -6.35 -2.87
N ASP A 95 -0.58 -7.28 -3.59
CA ASP A 95 0.05 -8.54 -3.99
C ASP A 95 1.21 -8.30 -4.96
N ASP A 96 1.08 -7.33 -5.86
CA ASP A 96 2.13 -6.96 -6.82
C ASP A 96 3.43 -6.52 -6.14
N PHE A 97 3.33 -5.93 -4.95
CA PHE A 97 4.47 -5.53 -4.14
C PHE A 97 5.04 -6.70 -3.33
N ILE A 98 4.18 -7.59 -2.81
CA ILE A 98 4.58 -8.70 -1.93
C ILE A 98 5.18 -9.88 -2.71
N ILE A 99 4.67 -10.21 -3.90
CA ILE A 99 5.13 -11.35 -4.69
C ILE A 99 6.64 -11.31 -4.98
N PRO A 100 7.23 -10.18 -5.40
CA PRO A 100 8.68 -10.07 -5.58
C PRO A 100 9.51 -10.34 -4.32
N LEU A 101 8.95 -10.11 -3.12
CA LEU A 101 9.62 -10.37 -1.85
C LEU A 101 9.81 -11.87 -1.59
N TRP A 102 9.05 -12.75 -2.23
CA TRP A 102 9.19 -14.21 -2.05
C TRP A 102 10.60 -14.70 -2.35
N SER A 103 11.25 -14.14 -3.35
CA SER A 103 12.59 -14.51 -3.79
C SER A 103 13.72 -13.93 -2.92
N LEU A 104 13.38 -13.09 -1.93
CA LEU A 104 14.37 -12.48 -1.04
C LEU A 104 15.08 -13.57 -0.23
N LYS A 105 16.40 -13.63 -0.34
CA LYS A 105 17.22 -14.50 0.49
C LYS A 105 17.35 -13.91 1.89
N VAL A 106 17.00 -14.69 2.88
CA VAL A 106 17.09 -14.34 4.31
C VAL A 106 17.98 -15.34 5.03
N GLN A 107 18.73 -14.82 5.99
CA GLN A 107 19.64 -15.63 6.80
C GLN A 107 19.40 -15.33 8.28
N SER A 108 19.42 -16.37 9.12
CA SER A 108 19.38 -16.22 10.57
C SER A 108 20.71 -15.66 11.09
N GLN A 109 20.66 -14.92 12.18
CA GLN A 109 21.85 -14.37 12.86
C GLN A 109 22.83 -15.48 13.25
N ASP A 110 22.32 -16.64 13.64
CA ASP A 110 23.15 -17.80 14.02
C ASP A 110 23.76 -18.54 12.81
N GLY A 111 23.48 -18.11 11.57
CA GLY A 111 23.94 -18.77 10.36
C GLY A 111 23.31 -20.15 10.09
N SER A 112 22.43 -20.62 10.97
CA SER A 112 21.80 -21.95 10.87
C SER A 112 20.78 -22.08 9.77
N LEU A 113 20.22 -20.97 9.33
CA LEU A 113 19.18 -20.90 8.31
C LEU A 113 19.57 -19.90 7.23
N SER A 114 19.61 -20.38 5.98
CA SER A 114 19.72 -19.54 4.77
C SER A 114 18.72 -20.04 3.74
N THR A 115 17.68 -19.24 3.51
CA THR A 115 16.55 -19.66 2.68
C THR A 115 15.86 -18.45 2.03
N THR A 116 14.83 -18.68 1.21
CA THR A 116 14.00 -17.61 0.69
C THR A 116 12.97 -17.16 1.74
N LEU A 117 12.50 -15.90 1.65
CA LEU A 117 11.47 -15.40 2.54
C LEU A 117 10.19 -16.24 2.45
N TYR A 118 9.86 -16.74 1.26
CA TYR A 118 8.74 -17.65 1.03
C TYR A 118 8.85 -18.93 1.88
N ASP A 119 9.98 -19.63 1.78
CA ASP A 119 10.22 -20.85 2.54
C ASP A 119 10.33 -20.60 4.06
N TYR A 120 10.92 -19.46 4.43
CA TYR A 120 11.01 -19.06 5.85
C TYR A 120 9.62 -18.96 6.47
N VAL A 121 8.69 -18.27 5.80
CA VAL A 121 7.35 -18.02 6.33
C VAL A 121 6.52 -19.30 6.41
N LEU A 122 6.63 -20.19 5.41
CA LEU A 122 5.85 -21.44 5.36
C LEU A 122 6.40 -22.53 6.27
N LYS A 123 7.73 -22.68 6.34
CA LYS A 123 8.35 -23.86 6.96
C LYS A 123 9.05 -23.56 8.28
N HIS A 124 9.63 -22.38 8.45
CA HIS A 124 10.53 -22.08 9.56
C HIS A 124 9.93 -21.15 10.61
N ARG A 125 8.82 -20.49 10.32
CA ARG A 125 8.14 -19.64 11.29
C ARG A 125 7.45 -20.50 12.35
N LYS A 126 7.89 -20.38 13.60
CA LYS A 126 7.27 -21.04 14.75
C LYS A 126 5.93 -20.36 15.04
N THR A 127 4.85 -21.11 14.97
CA THR A 127 3.52 -20.66 15.39
C THR A 127 3.20 -21.23 16.77
N ALA A 128 2.53 -20.46 17.61
CA ALA A 128 2.09 -20.95 18.92
C ALA A 128 1.20 -22.18 18.75
N TRP A 129 1.43 -23.24 19.52
CA TRP A 129 0.76 -24.54 19.40
C TRP A 129 -0.78 -24.46 19.54
N TRP A 130 -1.27 -23.49 20.31
CA TRP A 130 -2.73 -23.29 20.44
C TRP A 130 -3.39 -22.74 19.16
N ASN A 131 -2.66 -22.19 18.21
CA ASN A 131 -3.21 -21.84 16.91
C ASN A 131 -3.68 -23.08 16.15
N LYS A 132 -3.00 -24.21 16.30
CA LYS A 132 -3.45 -25.51 15.79
C LYS A 132 -4.73 -25.97 16.51
N ILE A 133 -4.86 -25.74 17.83
CA ILE A 133 -6.05 -26.08 18.59
C ILE A 133 -7.21 -25.17 18.19
N LYS A 134 -7.00 -23.86 18.02
CA LYS A 134 -8.02 -22.95 17.51
C LYS A 134 -8.49 -23.38 16.11
N GLN A 135 -7.58 -23.75 15.24
CA GLN A 135 -7.91 -24.23 13.91
C GLN A 135 -8.72 -25.54 13.95
N LEU A 136 -8.36 -26.46 14.86
CA LEU A 136 -9.10 -27.72 15.08
C LEU A 136 -10.50 -27.44 15.66
N MET A 137 -10.62 -26.49 16.57
CA MET A 137 -11.89 -26.12 17.21
C MET A 137 -12.83 -25.36 16.26
N LEU A 138 -12.28 -24.64 15.29
CA LEU A 138 -13.03 -23.92 14.25
C LEU A 138 -13.37 -24.81 13.04
N LEU A 139 -12.76 -25.99 12.91
CA LEU A 139 -13.02 -26.93 11.80
C LEU A 139 -14.51 -27.26 11.58
N PRO A 140 -15.35 -27.46 12.62
CA PRO A 140 -16.78 -27.71 12.39
C PRO A 140 -17.57 -26.50 11.88
N PHE A 141 -17.03 -25.28 12.01
CA PHE A 141 -17.63 -24.05 11.53
C PHE A 141 -16.91 -23.46 10.29
N ALA A 142 -15.79 -24.05 9.88
CA ALA A 142 -15.12 -23.61 8.67
C ALA A 142 -15.98 -23.96 7.44
N PRO A 143 -16.24 -23.02 6.53
CA PRO A 143 -16.83 -23.36 5.23
C PRO A 143 -15.92 -24.42 4.59
N LYS A 144 -16.54 -25.55 4.17
CA LYS A 144 -15.80 -26.61 3.46
C LYS A 144 -14.98 -25.96 2.36
N PRO A 145 -13.67 -26.21 2.28
CA PRO A 145 -12.91 -25.81 1.10
C PRO A 145 -13.65 -26.41 -0.08
N GLN A 146 -14.24 -25.56 -0.91
CA GLN A 146 -14.72 -26.01 -2.21
C GLN A 146 -13.46 -26.50 -2.93
N ALA A 147 -13.33 -27.82 -3.03
CA ALA A 147 -12.37 -28.44 -3.90
C ALA A 147 -12.60 -27.79 -5.25
N GLY A 148 -11.66 -26.93 -5.67
CA GLY A 148 -11.75 -26.22 -6.91
C GLY A 148 -12.00 -27.23 -8.02
N ALA A 149 -13.18 -27.15 -8.62
CA ALA A 149 -13.42 -27.83 -9.88
C ALA A 149 -12.24 -27.50 -10.81
N PRO A 150 -11.73 -28.46 -11.61
CA PRO A 150 -10.65 -28.18 -12.51
C PRO A 150 -11.10 -27.04 -13.44
N VAL A 151 -10.57 -25.86 -13.23
CA VAL A 151 -10.82 -24.71 -14.10
C VAL A 151 -10.23 -25.08 -15.44
N LYS A 152 -11.10 -25.44 -16.40
CA LYS A 152 -10.75 -25.54 -17.82
C LYS A 152 -10.01 -24.24 -18.16
N GLN A 153 -8.77 -24.41 -18.59
CA GLN A 153 -7.93 -23.34 -19.12
C GLN A 153 -8.67 -22.65 -20.28
N THR A 154 -9.36 -21.59 -19.98
CA THR A 154 -9.95 -20.69 -20.96
C THR A 154 -9.13 -19.42 -20.95
N LYS A 155 -8.35 -19.26 -22.03
CA LYS A 155 -7.71 -18.04 -22.54
C LYS A 155 -7.09 -17.11 -21.49
N LYS A 156 -5.75 -16.93 -21.60
CA LYS A 156 -4.91 -15.85 -21.09
C LYS A 156 -5.69 -14.63 -20.58
N THR A 157 -6.13 -14.69 -19.35
CA THR A 157 -6.36 -13.51 -18.54
C THR A 157 -5.07 -13.33 -17.75
N GLU A 158 -4.42 -12.20 -17.85
CA GLU A 158 -3.19 -11.83 -17.12
C GLU A 158 -3.45 -11.69 -15.60
N ALA A 159 -4.51 -12.30 -15.10
CA ALA A 159 -4.81 -12.34 -13.68
C ALA A 159 -3.84 -13.30 -12.98
N ILE A 160 -3.13 -12.79 -11.98
CA ILE A 160 -2.24 -13.58 -11.13
C ILE A 160 -3.10 -14.58 -10.37
N GLN A 161 -3.01 -15.86 -10.73
CA GLN A 161 -3.68 -16.94 -10.00
C GLN A 161 -2.69 -17.52 -8.99
N LEU A 162 -2.93 -17.24 -7.71
CA LEU A 162 -2.14 -17.78 -6.61
C LEU A 162 -2.70 -19.15 -6.19
N THR A 163 -1.81 -20.08 -5.89
CA THR A 163 -2.19 -21.30 -5.19
C THR A 163 -2.50 -21.01 -3.73
N GLN A 164 -3.24 -21.88 -3.04
CA GLN A 164 -3.56 -21.73 -1.62
C GLN A 164 -2.30 -21.55 -0.74
N GLU A 165 -1.21 -22.24 -1.06
CA GLU A 165 0.07 -22.09 -0.36
C GLU A 165 0.70 -20.72 -0.59
N GLN A 166 0.65 -20.23 -1.83
CA GLN A 166 1.14 -18.90 -2.20
C GLN A 166 0.32 -17.80 -1.52
N GLU A 167 -0.99 -17.95 -1.45
CA GLU A 167 -1.87 -17.03 -0.75
C GLU A 167 -1.56 -17.00 0.75
N ASN A 168 -1.37 -18.17 1.37
CA ASN A 168 -0.99 -18.27 2.77
C ASN A 168 0.38 -17.60 3.03
N ALA A 169 1.35 -17.80 2.14
CA ALA A 169 2.66 -17.14 2.23
C ALA A 169 2.54 -15.62 2.09
N THR A 170 1.77 -15.15 1.12
CA THR A 170 1.51 -13.73 0.88
C THR A 170 0.88 -13.07 2.12
N ASN A 171 -0.16 -13.69 2.67
CA ASN A 171 -0.84 -13.19 3.86
C ASN A 171 0.07 -13.20 5.09
N ALA A 172 0.93 -14.19 5.21
CA ALA A 172 1.90 -14.25 6.31
C ALA A 172 2.98 -13.18 6.17
N ILE A 173 3.47 -12.88 4.96
CA ILE A 173 4.43 -11.79 4.70
C ILE A 173 3.75 -10.43 4.95
N LYS A 174 2.50 -10.22 4.49
CA LYS A 174 1.72 -9.03 4.83
C LYS A 174 1.58 -8.84 6.34
N GLY A 175 1.37 -9.92 7.08
CA GLY A 175 1.29 -9.88 8.55
C GLY A 175 2.62 -9.53 9.24
N MET A 176 3.76 -9.76 8.59
CA MET A 176 5.08 -9.36 9.08
C MET A 176 5.38 -7.88 8.82
N LEU A 177 4.74 -7.29 7.82
CA LEU A 177 5.00 -5.93 7.34
C LEU A 177 3.89 -4.99 7.80
N LYS A 178 4.28 -3.85 8.37
CA LYS A 178 3.36 -2.76 8.69
C LYS A 178 3.93 -1.46 8.14
N CYS A 179 3.20 -0.80 7.27
CA CYS A 179 3.51 0.52 6.75
C CYS A 179 2.49 1.52 7.31
N VAL A 180 2.97 2.60 7.89
CA VAL A 180 2.13 3.65 8.48
C VAL A 180 2.66 5.00 8.05
N VAL A 181 1.78 5.91 7.72
CA VAL A 181 2.10 7.31 7.41
C VAL A 181 1.61 8.19 8.54
N ASP A 182 2.48 9.04 9.06
CA ASP A 182 2.12 10.06 10.04
C ASP A 182 1.39 11.21 9.32
N LYS A 183 0.16 11.48 9.73
CA LYS A 183 -0.70 12.51 9.12
C LYS A 183 -0.21 13.95 9.32
N LYS A 184 0.73 14.17 10.25
CA LYS A 184 1.25 15.53 10.54
C LYS A 184 2.55 15.82 9.81
N THR A 185 3.40 14.82 9.69
CA THR A 185 4.74 14.95 9.12
C THR A 185 4.89 14.30 7.76
N ASP A 186 3.85 13.56 7.31
CA ASP A 186 3.86 12.70 6.12
C ASP A 186 5.00 11.67 6.09
N MET A 187 5.68 11.47 7.22
CA MET A 187 6.75 10.48 7.34
C MET A 187 6.18 9.06 7.25
N ILE A 188 6.87 8.23 6.48
CA ILE A 188 6.48 6.85 6.24
C ILE A 188 7.31 5.95 7.14
N THR A 189 6.64 5.23 8.04
CA THR A 189 7.26 4.28 8.95
C THR A 189 6.96 2.86 8.49
N ILE A 190 8.01 2.14 8.11
CA ILE A 190 7.96 0.72 7.74
C ILE A 190 8.46 -0.08 8.93
N THR A 191 7.61 -0.97 9.43
CA THR A 191 7.93 -1.85 10.56
C THR A 191 7.82 -3.30 10.10
N THR A 192 8.86 -4.08 10.31
CA THR A 192 8.89 -5.52 10.01
C THR A 192 9.06 -6.33 11.28
N LYS A 193 8.37 -7.46 11.38
CA LYS A 193 8.42 -8.38 12.52
C LYS A 193 8.84 -9.76 12.06
N ALA A 194 9.90 -10.30 12.66
CA ALA A 194 10.37 -11.65 12.42
C ALA A 194 10.85 -12.32 13.71
N GLN A 195 11.03 -13.64 13.69
CA GLN A 195 11.52 -14.38 14.86
C GLN A 195 13.05 -14.33 14.98
N ASP A 196 13.73 -13.76 14.01
CA ASP A 196 15.17 -13.54 13.99
C ASP A 196 15.46 -12.05 13.70
N PRO A 197 16.39 -11.42 14.45
CA PRO A 197 16.68 -10.00 14.30
C PRO A 197 17.30 -9.66 12.95
N LEU A 198 18.18 -10.54 12.40
CA LEU A 198 18.80 -10.31 11.10
C LEU A 198 17.78 -10.41 9.98
N ILE A 199 16.85 -11.37 10.07
CA ILE A 199 15.75 -11.50 9.09
C ILE A 199 14.86 -10.25 9.14
N ALA A 200 14.48 -9.77 10.34
CA ALA A 200 13.69 -8.56 10.48
C ALA A 200 14.37 -7.35 9.82
N ALA A 201 15.66 -7.16 10.06
CA ALA A 201 16.45 -6.07 9.50
C ALA A 201 16.60 -6.19 7.96
N THR A 202 16.91 -7.40 7.46
CA THR A 202 17.06 -7.65 6.02
C THR A 202 15.77 -7.40 5.26
N VAL A 203 14.63 -7.85 5.80
CA VAL A 203 13.33 -7.62 5.18
C VAL A 203 12.98 -6.14 5.21
N ALA A 204 13.24 -5.41 6.32
CA ALA A 204 12.99 -3.98 6.41
C ALA A 204 13.78 -3.17 5.37
N ASP A 205 15.07 -3.45 5.24
CA ASP A 205 15.94 -2.78 4.27
C ASP A 205 15.53 -3.08 2.82
N TYR A 206 15.21 -4.34 2.54
CA TYR A 206 14.73 -4.72 1.20
C TYR A 206 13.39 -4.04 0.85
N VAL A 207 12.43 -4.04 1.77
CA VAL A 207 11.12 -3.40 1.58
C VAL A 207 11.28 -1.90 1.34
N GLN A 208 12.18 -1.24 2.08
CA GLN A 208 12.50 0.17 1.85
C GLN A 208 12.97 0.41 0.42
N ARG A 209 13.96 -0.35 -0.05
CA ARG A 209 14.52 -0.21 -1.41
C ARG A 209 13.50 -0.56 -2.48
N ALA A 210 12.74 -1.63 -2.27
CA ALA A 210 11.68 -2.05 -3.18
C ALA A 210 10.60 -0.96 -3.33
N LEU A 211 10.19 -0.35 -2.22
CA LEU A 211 9.21 0.73 -2.21
C LEU A 211 9.74 1.98 -2.95
N GLN A 212 10.98 2.38 -2.68
CA GLN A 212 11.62 3.49 -3.41
C GLN A 212 11.66 3.22 -4.92
N THR A 213 12.09 2.01 -5.31
CA THR A 213 12.15 1.61 -6.72
C THR A 213 10.77 1.60 -7.38
N TYR A 214 9.76 1.08 -6.67
CA TYR A 214 8.38 1.04 -7.15
C TYR A 214 7.86 2.45 -7.44
N ILE A 215 8.08 3.38 -6.52
CA ILE A 215 7.62 4.76 -6.66
C ILE A 215 8.34 5.51 -7.75
N ILE A 216 9.66 5.36 -7.86
CA ILE A 216 10.44 5.96 -8.96
C ILE A 216 9.91 5.44 -10.31
N LYS A 217 9.69 4.13 -10.42
CA LYS A 217 9.14 3.51 -11.64
C LYS A 217 7.74 4.05 -11.95
N TYR A 218 6.87 4.13 -10.97
CA TYR A 218 5.51 4.65 -11.13
C TYR A 218 5.53 6.10 -11.63
N ARG A 219 6.28 6.99 -10.97
CA ARG A 219 6.40 8.40 -11.34
C ARG A 219 6.99 8.58 -12.75
N THR A 220 8.05 7.84 -13.04
CA THR A 220 8.69 7.89 -14.36
C THR A 220 7.75 7.42 -15.48
N THR A 221 7.00 6.35 -15.23
CA THR A 221 6.03 5.83 -16.21
C THR A 221 4.89 6.83 -16.41
N LYS A 222 4.37 7.41 -15.33
CA LYS A 222 3.33 8.43 -15.41
C LYS A 222 3.83 9.66 -16.20
N ALA A 223 4.99 10.20 -15.84
CA ALA A 223 5.55 11.37 -16.52
C ALA A 223 5.78 11.12 -18.02
N ARG A 224 6.21 9.93 -18.41
CA ARG A 224 6.34 9.55 -19.83
C ARG A 224 4.99 9.50 -20.55
N ASN A 225 3.97 8.96 -19.90
CA ASN A 225 2.63 8.91 -20.48
C ASN A 225 2.03 10.32 -20.63
N ASP A 226 2.21 11.19 -19.63
CA ASP A 226 1.75 12.57 -19.65
C ASP A 226 2.49 13.38 -20.74
N LEU A 227 3.80 13.15 -20.89
CA LEU A 227 4.59 13.75 -21.99
C LEU A 227 4.04 13.32 -23.36
N SER A 228 3.90 12.02 -23.58
CA SER A 228 3.39 11.48 -24.85
C SER A 228 1.98 12.03 -25.18
N TYR A 229 1.12 12.13 -24.18
CA TYR A 229 -0.20 12.71 -24.35
C TYR A 229 -0.13 14.21 -24.72
N THR A 230 0.71 14.97 -24.04
CA THR A 230 0.90 16.39 -24.28
C THR A 230 1.50 16.65 -25.68
N GLU A 231 2.49 15.85 -26.09
CA GLU A 231 3.06 15.91 -27.45
C GLU A 231 2.01 15.65 -28.52
N LYS A 232 1.11 14.69 -28.30
CA LYS A 232 0.01 14.42 -29.21
C LYS A 232 -0.95 15.61 -29.30
N LEU A 233 -1.38 16.18 -28.17
CA LEU A 233 -2.22 17.38 -28.14
C LEU A 233 -1.58 18.56 -28.84
N TYR A 234 -0.27 18.76 -28.60
CA TYR A 234 0.47 19.83 -29.28
C TYR A 234 0.51 19.64 -30.80
N SER A 235 0.75 18.40 -31.26
CA SER A 235 0.77 18.11 -32.70
C SER A 235 -0.59 18.34 -33.35
N GLU A 236 -1.69 17.95 -32.69
CA GLU A 236 -3.06 18.16 -33.14
C GLU A 236 -3.37 19.68 -33.21
N ALA A 237 -3.07 20.41 -32.13
CA ALA A 237 -3.30 21.86 -32.09
C ALA A 237 -2.51 22.62 -33.14
N LYS A 238 -1.25 22.18 -33.39
CA LYS A 238 -0.41 22.77 -34.45
C LYS A 238 -1.01 22.56 -35.84
N VAL A 239 -1.48 21.36 -36.14
CA VAL A 239 -2.17 21.07 -37.41
C VAL A 239 -3.40 21.93 -37.60
N ASP A 240 -4.19 22.11 -36.56
CA ASP A 240 -5.41 22.93 -36.61
C ASP A 240 -5.09 24.44 -36.75
N TYR A 241 -4.02 24.88 -36.06
CA TYR A 241 -3.52 26.25 -36.26
C TYR A 241 -3.03 26.47 -37.69
N ASP A 242 -2.25 25.59 -38.26
CA ASP A 242 -1.72 25.69 -39.62
C ASP A 242 -2.86 25.69 -40.65
N LYS A 243 -3.89 24.86 -40.45
CA LYS A 243 -5.11 24.89 -41.32
C LYS A 243 -5.86 26.21 -41.22
N SER A 244 -6.02 26.72 -40.00
CA SER A 244 -6.70 28.01 -39.80
C SER A 244 -5.92 29.15 -40.41
N ARG A 245 -4.60 29.16 -40.27
CA ARG A 245 -3.70 30.13 -40.91
C ARG A 245 -3.75 30.06 -42.42
N GLN A 246 -3.80 28.87 -43.04
CA GLN A 246 -3.97 28.70 -44.47
C GLN A 246 -5.33 29.24 -44.95
N ARG A 247 -6.40 28.94 -44.21
CA ARG A 247 -7.75 29.45 -44.53
C ARG A 247 -7.78 30.98 -44.46
N TYR A 248 -7.17 31.58 -43.44
CA TYR A 248 -7.06 33.03 -43.32
C TYR A 248 -6.30 33.64 -44.49
N GLY A 249 -5.11 33.07 -44.82
CA GLY A 249 -4.30 33.53 -45.95
C GLY A 249 -5.05 33.45 -47.28
N SER A 250 -5.67 32.30 -47.59
CA SER A 250 -6.44 32.11 -48.79
C SER A 250 -7.63 33.08 -48.90
N TYR A 251 -8.30 33.36 -47.76
CA TYR A 251 -9.39 34.32 -47.71
C TYR A 251 -8.89 35.77 -47.91
N SER A 252 -7.77 36.13 -47.29
CA SER A 252 -7.13 37.42 -47.43
C SER A 252 -6.70 37.68 -48.88
N ASP A 253 -6.05 36.69 -49.51
CA ASP A 253 -5.57 36.76 -50.90
C ASP A 253 -6.73 36.89 -51.89
N ALA A 254 -7.84 36.17 -51.66
CA ALA A 254 -9.04 36.24 -52.51
C ALA A 254 -9.83 37.56 -52.38
N ASN A 255 -9.60 38.33 -51.30
CA ASN A 255 -10.34 39.55 -50.98
C ASN A 255 -9.43 40.74 -50.71
N THR A 256 -8.39 40.90 -51.53
CA THR A 256 -7.38 41.95 -51.38
C THR A 256 -7.98 43.37 -51.44
N ASP A 257 -9.07 43.60 -52.20
CA ASP A 257 -9.79 44.86 -52.32
C ASP A 257 -11.06 44.88 -51.39
N ILE A 258 -10.85 44.78 -50.08
CA ILE A 258 -11.96 44.79 -49.12
C ILE A 258 -12.45 46.22 -48.90
N ILE A 259 -13.46 46.62 -49.66
CA ILE A 259 -14.16 47.89 -49.49
C ILE A 259 -15.31 47.79 -48.49
N LEU A 260 -15.91 46.61 -48.33
CA LEU A 260 -17.07 46.37 -47.49
C LEU A 260 -16.69 45.95 -46.06
N GLN A 261 -17.33 46.57 -45.09
CA GLN A 261 -17.10 46.30 -43.67
C GLN A 261 -17.42 44.85 -43.27
N SER A 262 -18.33 44.16 -43.99
CA SER A 262 -18.65 42.75 -43.80
C SER A 262 -17.47 41.80 -44.11
N TYR A 263 -16.59 42.15 -45.04
CA TYR A 263 -15.37 41.38 -45.31
C TYR A 263 -14.36 41.55 -44.20
N LYS A 264 -14.21 42.76 -43.64
CA LYS A 264 -13.32 43.03 -42.50
C LYS A 264 -13.74 42.23 -41.25
N LEU A 265 -15.04 42.18 -40.95
CA LEU A 265 -15.57 41.40 -39.84
C LEU A 265 -15.26 39.91 -40.02
N LYS A 266 -15.48 39.36 -41.23
CA LYS A 266 -15.20 37.96 -41.52
C LYS A 266 -13.72 37.62 -41.49
N GLN A 267 -12.84 38.56 -41.80
CA GLN A 267 -11.39 38.42 -41.66
C GLN A 267 -11.01 38.32 -40.17
N THR A 268 -11.59 39.17 -39.32
CA THR A 268 -11.35 39.17 -37.86
C THR A 268 -11.84 37.87 -37.20
N ASP A 269 -12.95 37.28 -37.71
CA ASP A 269 -13.47 35.99 -37.18
C ASP A 269 -12.57 34.79 -37.55
N LEU A 270 -11.70 34.92 -38.55
CA LEU A 270 -10.77 33.91 -39.02
C LEU A 270 -9.36 34.05 -38.39
N GLU A 271 -9.05 35.20 -37.78
CA GLU A 271 -7.80 35.51 -37.09
C GLU A 271 -7.79 34.97 -35.64
#